data_184a461bb81bebeaec70b9a0416c30d5
#
_entry.id   184a461bb81bebeaec70b9a0416c30d5
#
_cell.length_a   1.000
_cell.length_b   1.000
_cell.length_c   1.000
_cell.angle_alpha   90.00
_cell.angle_beta   90.00
_cell.angle_gamma   90.00
#
_symmetry.space_group_name_H-M   'P 1'
#
loop_
_entity.id
_entity.type
_entity.pdbx_description
1 polymer ?
#
loop_
_entity_poly.entity_id
_entity_poly.type
_entity_poly.pdbx_seq_one_letter_code
_entity_poly.pdbx_strand_id
1 'polypeptide(L)'
;SVRATDLVENVSNVVSSDGVTVDLLGPESGTVLDGTGADLDWTNSDTTLEASWLGFSDALSGIQYFEYAVGTAIDSFALVAWQSAGADTFFIESDLTLVSGETYYVFVKATDQVNNTGAVAASDGITVDNVAPSVSTPNEGSITDDYDFQNSLSELIMSWTGSDGTQELLNFEYAIGTTPGGMETLPWTDNAD
;
A
#
# COMPACT_ATOMS: atom_id res chain seq x y z
N SER A 1 -38.05 24.31 -24.32
CA SER A 1 -38.63 25.63 -24.65
C SER A 1 -40.08 25.70 -24.27
N VAL A 2 -40.55 26.86 -23.77
CA VAL A 2 -41.94 27.09 -23.30
C VAL A 2 -42.43 28.42 -23.87
N ARG A 3 -43.69 28.47 -24.22
CA ARG A 3 -44.47 29.70 -24.53
C ARG A 3 -45.86 29.59 -23.92
N ALA A 4 -46.47 30.70 -23.62
CA ALA A 4 -47.84 30.79 -23.12
C ALA A 4 -48.78 31.42 -24.18
N THR A 5 -50.05 31.04 -24.15
CA THR A 5 -51.11 31.67 -24.94
C THR A 5 -52.24 32.06 -23.97
N ASP A 6 -52.74 33.31 -24.10
CA ASP A 6 -53.86 33.80 -23.29
C ASP A 6 -55.20 33.39 -23.89
N LEU A 7 -56.32 33.74 -23.18
CA LEU A 7 -57.67 33.39 -23.57
C LEU A 7 -58.17 34.08 -24.84
N VAL A 8 -57.45 35.08 -25.35
CA VAL A 8 -57.75 35.80 -26.57
C VAL A 8 -56.67 35.55 -27.65
N GLU A 9 -55.94 34.42 -27.50
CA GLU A 9 -54.97 33.87 -28.45
C GLU A 9 -53.68 34.67 -28.63
N ASN A 10 -53.34 35.61 -27.74
CA ASN A 10 -52.01 36.24 -27.78
C ASN A 10 -50.94 35.25 -27.28
N VAL A 11 -49.85 35.17 -28.01
CA VAL A 11 -48.75 34.23 -27.74
C VAL A 11 -47.56 34.98 -27.20
N SER A 12 -46.99 34.51 -26.09
CA SER A 12 -45.75 35.05 -25.52
C SER A 12 -44.54 34.73 -26.37
N ASN A 13 -43.43 35.42 -26.10
CA ASN A 13 -42.12 34.99 -26.58
C ASN A 13 -41.79 33.60 -26.07
N VAL A 14 -41.01 32.84 -26.83
CA VAL A 14 -40.45 31.54 -26.42
C VAL A 14 -39.30 31.79 -25.45
N VAL A 15 -39.31 31.04 -24.32
CA VAL A 15 -38.20 30.98 -23.40
C VAL A 15 -37.69 29.53 -23.42
N SER A 16 -36.38 29.35 -23.49
CA SER A 16 -35.74 28.07 -23.56
C SER A 16 -34.84 27.88 -22.33
N SER A 17 -34.75 26.64 -21.85
CA SER A 17 -33.68 26.21 -20.92
C SER A 17 -32.35 26.11 -21.66
N ASP A 18 -31.28 26.09 -20.93
CA ASP A 18 -29.92 25.82 -21.41
C ASP A 18 -29.69 24.33 -21.77
N GLY A 19 -30.67 23.49 -21.45
CA GLY A 19 -30.64 22.04 -21.69
C GLY A 19 -30.24 21.25 -20.47
N VAL A 20 -30.30 19.93 -20.62
CA VAL A 20 -29.78 18.94 -19.65
C VAL A 20 -29.02 17.87 -20.43
N THR A 21 -27.83 17.54 -19.96
CA THR A 21 -27.05 16.43 -20.48
C THR A 21 -27.39 15.17 -19.70
N VAL A 22 -27.60 14.07 -20.41
CA VAL A 22 -27.87 12.75 -19.79
C VAL A 22 -26.54 12.01 -19.73
N ASP A 23 -26.20 11.54 -18.53
CA ASP A 23 -25.07 10.68 -18.26
C ASP A 23 -25.58 9.35 -17.68
N LEU A 24 -25.21 8.25 -18.31
CA LEU A 24 -25.62 6.89 -17.95
C LEU A 24 -24.42 5.96 -17.70
N LEU A 25 -23.20 6.52 -17.77
CA LEU A 25 -21.98 5.75 -17.60
C LEU A 25 -21.33 6.12 -16.27
N GLY A 26 -20.90 5.14 -15.51
CA GLY A 26 -20.07 5.40 -14.35
C GLY A 26 -18.61 5.67 -14.72
N PRO A 27 -17.83 6.21 -13.77
CA PRO A 27 -16.41 6.51 -13.99
C PRO A 27 -15.60 5.31 -14.47
N GLU A 28 -14.62 5.57 -15.33
CA GLU A 28 -13.60 4.59 -15.67
C GLU A 28 -12.69 4.36 -14.46
N SER A 29 -12.32 3.08 -14.23
CA SER A 29 -11.44 2.70 -13.13
C SER A 29 -10.00 3.13 -13.41
N GLY A 30 -9.31 3.53 -12.34
CA GLY A 30 -7.89 3.87 -12.35
C GLY A 30 -7.00 2.75 -11.82
N THR A 31 -5.84 3.14 -11.31
CA THR A 31 -4.86 2.26 -10.65
C THR A 31 -4.92 2.49 -9.15
N VAL A 32 -4.84 1.42 -8.38
CA VAL A 32 -4.71 1.43 -6.91
C VAL A 32 -3.30 0.99 -6.56
N LEU A 33 -2.65 1.72 -5.66
CA LEU A 33 -1.29 1.49 -5.18
C LEU A 33 -1.36 1.16 -3.68
N ASP A 34 -0.62 0.17 -3.25
CA ASP A 34 -0.43 -0.16 -1.85
C ASP A 34 0.59 0.81 -1.23
N GLY A 35 0.09 1.77 -0.44
CA GLY A 35 0.84 2.90 0.12
C GLY A 35 0.36 4.26 -0.38
N THR A 36 0.75 5.32 0.33
CA THR A 36 0.38 6.72 0.01
C THR A 36 1.37 7.42 -0.92
N GLY A 37 2.38 6.73 -1.42
CA GLY A 37 3.42 7.26 -2.31
C GLY A 37 3.83 6.27 -3.39
N ALA A 38 4.86 5.48 -3.10
CA ALA A 38 5.24 4.38 -3.97
C ALA A 38 4.32 3.18 -3.73
N ASP A 39 4.16 2.33 -4.74
CA ASP A 39 3.53 1.04 -4.61
C ASP A 39 4.45 0.12 -3.79
N LEU A 40 3.91 -0.50 -2.75
CA LEU A 40 4.66 -1.30 -1.80
C LEU A 40 4.18 -2.75 -1.81
N ASP A 41 5.09 -3.68 -2.03
CA ASP A 41 4.78 -5.11 -1.96
C ASP A 41 4.75 -5.64 -0.51
N TRP A 42 5.37 -4.91 0.44
CA TRP A 42 5.59 -5.36 1.82
C TRP A 42 5.42 -4.25 2.86
N THR A 43 4.91 -4.63 4.03
CA THR A 43 4.84 -3.76 5.22
C THR A 43 5.23 -4.52 6.48
N ASN A 44 5.88 -3.86 7.42
CA ASN A 44 6.14 -4.39 8.75
C ASN A 44 5.09 -3.98 9.79
N SER A 45 4.07 -3.24 9.38
CA SER A 45 2.96 -2.87 10.26
C SER A 45 1.98 -4.03 10.42
N ASP A 46 1.58 -4.33 11.65
CA ASP A 46 0.53 -5.28 11.99
C ASP A 46 -0.81 -4.60 12.33
N THR A 47 -0.87 -3.26 12.25
CA THR A 47 -2.04 -2.48 12.67
C THR A 47 -2.48 -1.42 11.68
N THR A 48 -1.66 -1.11 10.67
CA THR A 48 -1.94 -0.01 9.75
C THR A 48 -1.77 -0.45 8.30
N LEU A 49 -2.76 -0.11 7.47
CA LEU A 49 -2.68 -0.19 6.02
C LEU A 49 -2.98 1.20 5.43
N GLU A 50 -2.27 1.53 4.39
CA GLU A 50 -2.49 2.74 3.61
C GLU A 50 -2.48 2.43 2.13
N ALA A 51 -3.24 3.17 1.35
CA ALA A 51 -3.27 3.05 -0.09
C ALA A 51 -3.60 4.38 -0.73
N SER A 52 -3.26 4.49 -2.01
CA SER A 52 -3.63 5.63 -2.85
C SER A 52 -4.11 5.14 -4.22
N TRP A 53 -4.79 6.03 -4.94
CA TRP A 53 -5.28 5.71 -6.28
C TRP A 53 -5.22 6.91 -7.19
N LEU A 54 -5.12 6.64 -8.49
CA LEU A 54 -4.98 7.65 -9.53
C LEU A 54 -5.60 7.16 -10.85
N GLY A 55 -5.83 8.09 -11.75
CA GLY A 55 -6.26 7.78 -13.11
C GLY A 55 -7.73 7.44 -13.28
N PHE A 56 -8.55 7.47 -12.22
CA PHE A 56 -10.00 7.40 -12.36
C PHE A 56 -10.52 8.64 -13.08
N SER A 57 -11.47 8.45 -13.97
CA SER A 57 -12.02 9.58 -14.75
C SER A 57 -13.47 9.35 -15.12
N ASP A 58 -14.22 10.43 -15.23
CA ASP A 58 -15.54 10.46 -15.81
C ASP A 58 -15.64 11.58 -16.85
N ALA A 59 -16.16 11.25 -18.04
CA ALA A 59 -16.10 12.14 -19.18
C ALA A 59 -17.22 13.18 -19.23
N LEU A 60 -18.33 12.96 -18.52
CA LEU A 60 -19.53 13.78 -18.62
C LEU A 60 -19.87 14.53 -17.34
N SER A 61 -20.22 13.82 -16.28
CA SER A 61 -20.67 14.45 -15.03
C SER A 61 -19.54 14.66 -14.03
N GLY A 62 -18.43 13.95 -14.19
CA GLY A 62 -17.28 14.02 -13.30
C GLY A 62 -17.47 13.18 -12.03
N ILE A 63 -16.37 12.83 -11.36
CA ILE A 63 -16.38 12.03 -10.15
C ILE A 63 -16.92 12.85 -8.97
N GLN A 64 -17.81 12.26 -8.20
CA GLN A 64 -18.38 12.83 -6.98
C GLN A 64 -17.63 12.36 -5.73
N TYR A 65 -17.41 11.05 -5.61
CA TYR A 65 -16.71 10.46 -4.47
C TYR A 65 -16.10 9.10 -4.80
N PHE A 66 -15.19 8.66 -3.94
CA PHE A 66 -14.61 7.34 -3.93
C PHE A 66 -15.08 6.54 -2.71
N GLU A 67 -15.12 5.23 -2.87
CA GLU A 67 -15.24 4.27 -1.78
C GLU A 67 -14.10 3.27 -1.89
N TYR A 68 -13.60 2.81 -0.74
CA TYR A 68 -12.58 1.77 -0.65
C TYR A 68 -13.02 0.64 0.28
N ALA A 69 -12.41 -0.52 0.12
CA ALA A 69 -12.55 -1.69 0.98
C ALA A 69 -11.21 -2.44 1.04
N VAL A 70 -11.02 -3.30 2.04
CA VAL A 70 -9.81 -4.12 2.19
C VAL A 70 -10.19 -5.56 2.48
N GLY A 71 -9.45 -6.50 1.88
CA GLY A 71 -9.63 -7.93 2.10
C GLY A 71 -8.38 -8.74 1.80
N THR A 72 -8.45 -10.05 2.03
CA THR A 72 -7.35 -11.01 1.82
C THR A 72 -7.48 -11.82 0.53
N ALA A 73 -8.49 -11.56 -0.27
CA ALA A 73 -8.70 -12.19 -1.57
C ALA A 73 -9.49 -11.24 -2.48
N ILE A 74 -9.36 -11.42 -3.78
CA ILE A 74 -10.16 -10.70 -4.78
C ILE A 74 -11.65 -10.93 -4.49
N ASP A 75 -12.43 -9.83 -4.48
CA ASP A 75 -13.86 -9.80 -4.15
C ASP A 75 -14.22 -10.18 -2.69
N SER A 76 -13.24 -10.18 -1.78
CA SER A 76 -13.45 -10.39 -0.35
C SER A 76 -13.15 -9.11 0.44
N PHE A 77 -14.17 -8.42 0.90
CA PHE A 77 -14.09 -7.15 1.64
C PHE A 77 -14.24 -7.39 3.14
N ALA A 78 -13.54 -8.42 3.65
CA ALA A 78 -13.80 -8.94 5.00
C ALA A 78 -13.04 -8.20 6.10
N LEU A 79 -11.93 -7.53 5.78
CA LEU A 79 -11.14 -6.81 6.77
C LEU A 79 -11.72 -5.40 7.01
N VAL A 80 -11.88 -4.64 5.95
CA VAL A 80 -12.54 -3.33 5.98
C VAL A 80 -13.67 -3.36 4.94
N ALA A 81 -14.90 -3.26 5.42
CA ALA A 81 -16.07 -3.13 4.54
C ALA A 81 -16.02 -1.79 3.81
N TRP A 82 -16.75 -1.65 2.68
CA TRP A 82 -16.82 -0.42 1.91
C TRP A 82 -17.02 0.83 2.78
N GLN A 83 -16.05 1.74 2.71
CA GLN A 83 -16.02 3.03 3.38
C GLN A 83 -15.93 4.14 2.34
N SER A 84 -16.50 5.31 2.64
CA SER A 84 -16.36 6.47 1.78
C SER A 84 -15.06 7.22 2.07
N ALA A 85 -14.29 7.47 1.04
CA ALA A 85 -13.15 8.37 1.06
C ALA A 85 -13.53 9.82 0.64
N GLY A 86 -14.79 10.07 0.27
CA GLY A 86 -15.19 11.36 -0.26
C GLY A 86 -14.44 11.68 -1.56
N ALA A 87 -13.82 12.84 -1.63
CA ALA A 87 -13.01 13.27 -2.78
C ALA A 87 -11.51 12.93 -2.63
N ASP A 88 -11.11 12.36 -1.49
CA ASP A 88 -9.71 11.98 -1.26
C ASP A 88 -9.32 10.80 -2.15
N THR A 89 -8.07 10.78 -2.55
CA THR A 89 -7.47 9.75 -3.40
C THR A 89 -6.49 8.85 -2.65
N PHE A 90 -6.65 8.75 -1.36
CA PHE A 90 -5.89 7.87 -0.46
C PHE A 90 -6.69 7.58 0.80
N PHE A 91 -6.25 6.57 1.56
CA PHE A 91 -6.67 6.35 2.94
C PHE A 91 -5.50 5.88 3.80
N ILE A 92 -5.67 6.01 5.11
CA ILE A 92 -4.84 5.38 6.14
C ILE A 92 -5.80 4.77 7.15
N GLU A 93 -5.82 3.43 7.23
CA GLU A 93 -6.56 2.69 8.23
C GLU A 93 -5.62 2.24 9.34
N SER A 94 -6.00 2.49 10.57
CA SER A 94 -5.27 2.09 11.78
C SER A 94 -6.14 1.20 12.66
N ASP A 95 -5.55 0.69 13.74
CA ASP A 95 -6.22 -0.21 14.68
C ASP A 95 -6.72 -1.53 14.02
N LEU A 96 -6.12 -1.91 12.89
CA LEU A 96 -6.35 -3.20 12.24
C LEU A 96 -5.67 -4.33 13.04
N THR A 97 -6.01 -5.56 12.71
CA THR A 97 -5.27 -6.75 13.16
C THR A 97 -4.82 -7.51 11.93
N LEU A 98 -3.56 -7.30 11.55
CA LEU A 98 -2.95 -7.88 10.38
C LEU A 98 -2.09 -9.09 10.80
N VAL A 99 -1.94 -10.05 9.91
CA VAL A 99 -1.24 -11.32 10.18
C VAL A 99 0.01 -11.39 9.31
N SER A 100 1.16 -11.67 9.92
CA SER A 100 2.42 -11.87 9.20
C SER A 100 2.31 -13.03 8.21
N GLY A 101 2.77 -12.83 6.99
CA GLY A 101 2.67 -13.76 5.87
C GLY A 101 1.37 -13.68 5.06
N GLU A 102 0.38 -12.90 5.49
CA GLU A 102 -0.86 -12.68 4.74
C GLU A 102 -0.73 -11.47 3.81
N THR A 103 -1.32 -11.60 2.61
CA THR A 103 -1.42 -10.51 1.64
C THR A 103 -2.80 -9.86 1.69
N TYR A 104 -2.81 -8.55 1.72
CA TYR A 104 -4.02 -7.73 1.74
C TYR A 104 -4.16 -6.94 0.45
N TYR A 105 -5.39 -6.84 -0.05
CA TYR A 105 -5.74 -6.14 -1.29
C TYR A 105 -6.65 -4.98 -0.99
N VAL A 106 -6.39 -3.86 -1.62
CA VAL A 106 -7.24 -2.67 -1.55
C VAL A 106 -8.12 -2.60 -2.79
N PHE A 107 -9.39 -2.33 -2.59
CA PHE A 107 -10.40 -2.19 -3.62
C PHE A 107 -10.95 -0.77 -3.62
N VAL A 108 -11.06 -0.17 -4.79
CA VAL A 108 -11.56 1.20 -4.96
C VAL A 108 -12.58 1.25 -6.08
N LYS A 109 -13.64 2.00 -5.87
CA LYS A 109 -14.62 2.37 -6.90
C LYS A 109 -14.96 3.85 -6.81
N ALA A 110 -15.32 4.44 -7.93
CA ALA A 110 -15.74 5.83 -8.01
C ALA A 110 -17.22 5.93 -8.39
N THR A 111 -17.89 6.95 -7.89
CA THR A 111 -19.26 7.31 -8.25
C THR A 111 -19.27 8.74 -8.78
N ASP A 112 -20.04 8.98 -9.85
CA ASP A 112 -20.14 10.26 -10.52
C ASP A 112 -21.21 11.18 -9.89
N GLN A 113 -21.34 12.42 -10.43
CA GLN A 113 -22.28 13.44 -9.94
C GLN A 113 -23.77 13.10 -10.14
N VAL A 114 -24.07 12.09 -10.96
CA VAL A 114 -25.46 11.63 -11.21
C VAL A 114 -25.70 10.21 -10.68
N ASN A 115 -24.80 9.71 -9.83
CA ASN A 115 -24.85 8.46 -9.10
C ASN A 115 -24.69 7.19 -9.97
N ASN A 116 -23.99 7.26 -11.10
CA ASN A 116 -23.51 6.02 -11.72
C ASN A 116 -22.20 5.60 -11.04
N THR A 117 -22.07 4.31 -10.72
CA THR A 117 -20.87 3.76 -10.09
C THR A 117 -20.04 3.00 -11.13
N GLY A 118 -18.75 3.25 -11.16
CA GLY A 118 -17.78 2.59 -12.03
C GLY A 118 -17.39 1.20 -11.58
N ALA A 119 -16.57 0.54 -12.36
CA ALA A 119 -15.99 -0.76 -12.00
C ALA A 119 -15.03 -0.64 -10.82
N VAL A 120 -14.92 -1.72 -10.04
CA VAL A 120 -13.95 -1.82 -8.95
C VAL A 120 -12.55 -2.02 -9.53
N ALA A 121 -11.59 -1.22 -9.07
CA ALA A 121 -10.16 -1.47 -9.23
C ALA A 121 -9.60 -2.12 -7.97
N ALA A 122 -8.55 -2.93 -8.12
CA ALA A 122 -7.86 -3.55 -7.00
C ALA A 122 -6.36 -3.26 -7.10
N SER A 123 -5.69 -3.19 -5.94
CA SER A 123 -4.22 -3.24 -5.88
C SER A 123 -3.72 -4.64 -6.21
N ASP A 124 -2.42 -4.80 -6.43
CA ASP A 124 -1.77 -6.11 -6.61
C ASP A 124 -1.44 -6.79 -5.29
N GLY A 125 -1.55 -6.05 -4.17
CA GLY A 125 -1.54 -6.56 -2.81
C GLY A 125 -0.25 -6.31 -2.05
N ILE A 126 -0.41 -6.01 -0.75
CA ILE A 126 0.68 -5.79 0.19
C ILE A 126 0.76 -6.94 1.19
N THR A 127 1.93 -7.55 1.35
CA THR A 127 2.16 -8.65 2.29
C THR A 127 2.73 -8.11 3.61
N VAL A 128 2.20 -8.59 4.71
CA VAL A 128 2.71 -8.22 6.04
C VAL A 128 3.89 -9.11 6.41
N ASP A 129 4.99 -8.48 6.81
CA ASP A 129 6.12 -9.16 7.44
C ASP A 129 6.62 -8.34 8.64
N ASN A 130 6.27 -8.78 9.83
CA ASN A 130 6.68 -8.20 11.10
C ASN A 130 7.58 -9.14 11.91
N VAL A 131 8.15 -10.16 11.27
CA VAL A 131 9.06 -11.11 11.88
C VAL A 131 10.50 -10.69 11.60
N ALA A 132 11.28 -10.50 12.64
CA ALA A 132 12.68 -10.16 12.47
C ALA A 132 13.49 -11.36 11.95
N PRO A 133 14.51 -11.12 11.11
CA PRO A 133 15.40 -12.18 10.65
C PRO A 133 16.17 -12.83 11.80
N SER A 134 16.61 -14.05 11.59
CA SER A 134 17.46 -14.81 12.51
C SER A 134 18.89 -14.83 11.99
N VAL A 135 19.85 -14.75 12.93
CA VAL A 135 21.30 -14.90 12.64
C VAL A 135 21.85 -16.04 13.47
N SER A 136 22.69 -16.89 12.87
CA SER A 136 23.40 -17.94 13.59
C SER A 136 24.43 -17.35 14.56
N THR A 137 24.88 -18.14 15.53
CA THR A 137 26.05 -17.79 16.32
C THR A 137 27.25 -17.63 15.37
N PRO A 138 27.97 -16.49 15.42
CA PRO A 138 29.18 -16.35 14.63
C PRO A 138 30.26 -17.34 15.06
N ASN A 139 30.99 -17.88 14.09
CA ASN A 139 32.20 -18.68 14.31
C ASN A 139 33.42 -17.84 14.05
N GLU A 140 34.42 -17.93 14.91
CA GLU A 140 35.75 -17.41 14.67
C GLU A 140 36.49 -18.37 13.71
N GLY A 141 36.51 -17.99 12.42
CA GLY A 141 37.03 -18.81 11.33
C GLY A 141 36.06 -18.97 10.17
N SER A 142 36.15 -20.10 9.46
CA SER A 142 35.23 -20.43 8.38
C SER A 142 33.91 -20.98 8.93
N ILE A 143 32.89 -21.10 8.07
CA ILE A 143 31.58 -21.65 8.44
C ILE A 143 31.63 -23.06 9.05
N THR A 144 32.73 -23.78 8.83
CA THR A 144 32.95 -25.15 9.31
C THR A 144 34.00 -25.25 10.42
N ASP A 145 34.75 -24.20 10.69
CA ASP A 145 35.87 -24.17 11.62
C ASP A 145 35.65 -23.05 12.63
N ASP A 146 35.67 -23.37 13.88
CA ASP A 146 35.59 -22.46 15.01
C ASP A 146 36.92 -22.47 15.75
N TYR A 147 37.64 -21.34 15.74
CA TYR A 147 39.00 -21.23 16.28
C TYR A 147 39.01 -20.52 17.63
N ASP A 148 39.35 -21.22 18.69
CA ASP A 148 39.57 -20.61 20.02
C ASP A 148 40.80 -19.69 20.09
N PHE A 149 41.75 -19.85 19.16
CA PHE A 149 43.00 -19.10 19.14
C PHE A 149 43.50 -18.79 17.73
N GLN A 150 44.04 -17.61 17.57
CA GLN A 150 44.73 -17.20 16.33
C GLN A 150 46.11 -16.56 16.62
N ASN A 151 46.94 -16.53 15.61
CA ASN A 151 48.32 -15.95 15.70
C ASN A 151 48.46 -14.65 14.89
N SER A 152 47.40 -14.13 14.31
CA SER A 152 47.41 -12.83 13.63
C SER A 152 47.10 -11.71 14.61
N LEU A 153 47.81 -10.58 14.45
CA LEU A 153 47.58 -9.34 15.21
C LEU A 153 46.81 -8.29 14.38
N SER A 154 46.55 -8.57 13.12
CA SER A 154 45.94 -7.60 12.17
C SER A 154 44.76 -8.14 11.40
N GLU A 155 44.37 -9.37 11.60
CA GLU A 155 43.30 -10.02 10.89
C GLU A 155 42.47 -10.88 11.85
N LEU A 156 41.14 -10.75 11.78
CA LEU A 156 40.18 -11.61 12.41
C LEU A 156 39.22 -12.12 11.33
N ILE A 157 39.06 -13.43 11.23
CA ILE A 157 38.14 -14.07 10.28
C ILE A 157 36.96 -14.55 11.08
N MET A 158 35.77 -14.20 10.62
CA MET A 158 34.50 -14.62 11.21
C MET A 158 33.54 -15.06 10.11
N SER A 159 32.65 -15.98 10.45
CA SER A 159 31.59 -16.42 9.56
C SER A 159 30.28 -16.56 10.31
N TRP A 160 29.19 -16.27 9.64
CA TRP A 160 27.81 -16.43 10.15
C TRP A 160 26.87 -16.75 9.00
N THR A 161 25.68 -17.16 9.33
CA THR A 161 24.57 -17.29 8.40
C THR A 161 23.34 -16.60 8.98
N GLY A 162 22.44 -16.17 8.11
CA GLY A 162 21.18 -15.63 8.52
C GLY A 162 20.07 -16.09 7.59
N SER A 163 18.85 -16.01 8.07
CA SER A 163 17.65 -16.30 7.28
C SER A 163 16.47 -15.50 7.80
N ASP A 164 15.60 -15.14 6.89
CA ASP A 164 14.25 -14.67 7.16
C ASP A 164 13.25 -15.66 6.56
N GLY A 165 12.09 -15.82 7.19
CA GLY A 165 11.08 -16.79 6.76
C GLY A 165 10.23 -16.31 5.59
N THR A 166 10.22 -15.02 5.32
CA THR A 166 9.28 -14.35 4.40
C THR A 166 9.99 -13.48 3.37
N GLN A 167 11.16 -12.91 3.71
CA GLN A 167 11.92 -11.99 2.89
C GLN A 167 13.38 -12.41 2.72
N GLU A 168 14.05 -11.85 1.71
CA GLU A 168 15.50 -11.89 1.63
C GLU A 168 16.13 -10.90 2.62
N LEU A 169 17.29 -11.26 3.16
CA LEU A 169 18.03 -10.38 4.06
C LEU A 169 18.59 -9.19 3.28
N LEU A 170 18.44 -7.98 3.83
CA LEU A 170 18.95 -6.77 3.22
C LEU A 170 20.48 -6.68 3.35
N ASN A 171 20.99 -6.86 4.57
CA ASN A 171 22.42 -6.78 4.89
C ASN A 171 22.70 -7.47 6.24
N PHE A 172 23.99 -7.60 6.53
CA PHE A 172 24.47 -7.92 7.88
C PHE A 172 25.31 -6.76 8.41
N GLU A 173 25.17 -6.51 9.71
CA GLU A 173 26.07 -5.62 10.43
C GLU A 173 26.82 -6.44 11.49
N TYR A 174 28.08 -6.13 11.73
CA TYR A 174 28.90 -6.76 12.74
C TYR A 174 29.65 -5.73 13.58
N ALA A 175 29.98 -6.08 14.81
CA ALA A 175 30.80 -5.29 15.72
C ALA A 175 31.82 -6.19 16.41
N ILE A 176 32.93 -5.62 16.86
CA ILE A 176 33.99 -6.35 17.56
C ILE A 176 34.27 -5.68 18.89
N GLY A 177 34.22 -6.47 19.96
CA GLY A 177 34.54 -6.04 21.31
C GLY A 177 35.38 -7.06 22.05
N THR A 178 35.83 -6.71 23.25
CA THR A 178 36.60 -7.58 24.16
C THR A 178 35.70 -8.33 25.14
N THR A 179 34.40 -8.05 25.10
CA THR A 179 33.38 -8.73 25.91
C THR A 179 32.17 -9.02 25.03
N PRO A 180 31.36 -10.05 25.34
CA PRO A 180 30.14 -10.33 24.60
C PRO A 180 29.21 -9.09 24.54
N GLY A 181 28.82 -8.70 23.33
CA GLY A 181 28.03 -7.49 23.07
C GLY A 181 28.82 -6.18 23.08
N GLY A 182 30.15 -6.23 23.31
CA GLY A 182 31.03 -5.08 23.20
C GLY A 182 31.26 -4.63 21.76
N MET A 183 31.54 -3.36 21.58
CA MET A 183 31.81 -2.74 20.28
C MET A 183 32.99 -1.73 20.36
N GLU A 184 33.81 -1.86 21.40
CA GLU A 184 34.91 -0.93 21.69
C GLU A 184 36.08 -1.07 20.75
N THR A 185 36.23 -2.18 20.03
CA THR A 185 37.27 -2.40 19.05
C THR A 185 36.83 -1.99 17.65
N LEU A 186 35.62 -2.39 17.26
CA LEU A 186 34.97 -1.97 16.02
C LEU A 186 33.46 -1.79 16.33
N PRO A 187 32.92 -0.59 16.13
CA PRO A 187 31.47 -0.36 16.25
C PRO A 187 30.70 -1.11 15.15
N TRP A 188 29.36 -1.11 15.23
CA TRP A 188 28.51 -1.70 14.20
C TRP A 188 28.90 -1.21 12.82
N THR A 189 29.24 -2.14 11.95
CA THR A 189 29.74 -1.92 10.61
C THR A 189 28.99 -2.82 9.65
N ASP A 190 28.55 -2.25 8.54
CA ASP A 190 27.87 -2.99 7.48
C ASP A 190 28.86 -3.95 6.80
N ASN A 191 28.45 -5.20 6.63
CA ASN A 191 29.18 -6.18 5.83
C ASN A 191 28.70 -6.08 4.38
N ALA A 192 28.93 -4.93 3.75
CA ALA A 192 28.59 -4.71 2.35
C ALA A 192 29.43 -5.68 1.48
N ASP A 193 28.78 -6.68 0.90
CA ASP A 193 29.33 -7.55 -0.15
C ASP A 193 29.20 -6.89 -1.53
#